data_54b89d47d4829da7351472c57d510372
#
_entry.id   54b89d47d4829da7351472c57d510372
#
_cell.length_a   1.000
_cell.length_b   1.000
_cell.length_c   1.000
_cell.angle_alpha   90.00
_cell.angle_beta   90.00
_cell.angle_gamma   90.00
#
_symmetry.space_group_name_H-M   'P 1'
#
loop_
_entity.id
_entity.type
_entity.pdbx_description
1 polymer ?
#
loop_
_entity_poly.entity_id
_entity_poly.type
_entity_poly.pdbx_seq_one_letter_code
_entity_poly.pdbx_strand_id
1 'polypeptide(L)'
;MRRVCGLDVHKDSVFLCIVDEKEEIVCQKKFGVLTPELEDMSKLLRDNEVEEVAMESTSIYWMPVWRILEPNFSLKLVNPYFIKQLPGKKSDVKDAEWIAVCLLKNLIRGSYVPEERIQQLRQYDRRIFDLNQETVRKQAKLDAALQRCNIRISNYVSSIDSKSYMKVVDLISEGTTDPEVLASCIHKRTVNRCGIQCIVDSLRGVISDVDMDVVRQLRDEIRLAQRHREECLKKMLEICEECYNTQLENLQTVPGICRRSATAIIAELGVNMSSFEDAAHLVSWCGLKPRNEESAGKIKSRKITHGNKYLRKTLVECAWAASRTRDCFFSRFCYTQTVIRRKNAMKVKVAIARKMLTAVWFILHDNVKYRDFCHDVITGKCVG
;
A
#
# COMPACT_ATOMS: atom_id res chain seq x y z
N MET A 1 -29.49 28.33 12.20
CA MET A 1 -30.05 27.63 11.01
C MET A 1 -28.91 26.79 10.44
N ARG A 2 -29.00 25.46 10.47
CA ARG A 2 -27.91 24.58 10.01
C ARG A 2 -27.71 24.75 8.51
N ARG A 3 -26.48 25.02 8.09
CA ARG A 3 -26.09 25.12 6.69
C ARG A 3 -24.98 24.11 6.41
N VAL A 4 -25.09 23.42 5.30
CA VAL A 4 -24.12 22.43 4.85
C VAL A 4 -23.71 22.71 3.43
N CYS A 5 -22.51 22.27 3.05
CA CYS A 5 -21.96 22.48 1.71
C CYS A 5 -21.58 21.16 1.04
N GLY A 6 -21.93 21.04 -0.23
CA GLY A 6 -21.41 20.01 -1.12
C GLY A 6 -20.41 20.60 -2.11
N LEU A 7 -19.31 19.90 -2.32
CA LEU A 7 -18.28 20.26 -3.29
C LEU A 7 -18.11 19.13 -4.31
N ASP A 8 -18.28 19.47 -5.59
CA ASP A 8 -17.88 18.62 -6.69
C ASP A 8 -16.51 19.08 -7.19
N VAL A 9 -15.49 18.24 -6.97
CA VAL A 9 -14.08 18.61 -7.15
C VAL A 9 -13.55 18.01 -8.45
N HIS A 10 -13.15 18.88 -9.37
CA HIS A 10 -12.49 18.54 -10.63
C HIS A 10 -11.02 18.94 -10.63
N LYS A 11 -10.32 18.61 -11.73
CA LYS A 11 -8.90 18.96 -11.92
C LYS A 11 -8.68 20.48 -11.90
N ASP A 12 -9.54 21.24 -12.56
CA ASP A 12 -9.33 22.67 -12.82
C ASP A 12 -10.43 23.56 -12.21
N SER A 13 -11.36 22.99 -11.45
CA SER A 13 -12.45 23.74 -10.80
C SER A 13 -13.12 22.98 -9.68
N VAL A 14 -13.75 23.73 -8.79
CA VAL A 14 -14.60 23.21 -7.70
C VAL A 14 -15.97 23.86 -7.82
N PHE A 15 -17.01 23.04 -7.95
CA PHE A 15 -18.41 23.51 -7.87
C PHE A 15 -18.89 23.39 -6.43
N LEU A 16 -19.41 24.49 -5.91
CA LEU A 16 -19.87 24.66 -4.55
C LEU A 16 -21.39 24.86 -4.53
N CYS A 17 -22.07 24.14 -3.63
CA CYS A 17 -23.47 24.38 -3.31
C CYS A 17 -23.68 24.37 -1.80
N ILE A 18 -24.24 25.47 -1.25
CA ILE A 18 -24.65 25.58 0.14
C ILE A 18 -26.18 25.45 0.19
N VAL A 19 -26.66 24.55 1.06
CA VAL A 19 -28.10 24.40 1.32
C VAL A 19 -28.41 24.59 2.80
N ASP A 20 -29.62 25.07 3.08
CA ASP A 20 -30.13 25.23 4.43
C ASP A 20 -30.95 24.00 4.91
N GLU A 21 -31.52 24.08 6.11
CA GLU A 21 -32.35 23.02 6.71
C GLU A 21 -33.60 22.66 5.90
N LYS A 22 -34.08 23.56 5.04
CA LYS A 22 -35.25 23.35 4.18
C LYS A 22 -34.89 22.81 2.81
N GLU A 23 -33.63 22.47 2.58
CA GLU A 23 -33.08 22.07 1.27
C GLU A 23 -33.08 23.23 0.25
N GLU A 24 -33.23 24.50 0.70
CA GLU A 24 -33.19 25.67 -0.16
C GLU A 24 -31.72 26.03 -0.46
N ILE A 25 -31.44 26.37 -1.71
CA ILE A 25 -30.09 26.76 -2.14
C ILE A 25 -29.79 28.17 -1.65
N VAL A 26 -28.82 28.30 -0.74
CA VAL A 26 -28.34 29.57 -0.23
C VAL A 26 -27.33 30.21 -1.17
N CYS A 27 -26.40 29.39 -1.70
CA CYS A 27 -25.38 29.86 -2.62
C CYS A 27 -24.90 28.73 -3.53
N GLN A 28 -24.73 29.04 -4.80
CA GLN A 28 -24.03 28.18 -5.77
C GLN A 28 -22.94 29.00 -6.44
N LYS A 29 -21.72 28.48 -6.48
CA LYS A 29 -20.60 29.16 -7.12
C LYS A 29 -19.55 28.18 -7.63
N LYS A 30 -18.90 28.54 -8.73
CA LYS A 30 -17.74 27.85 -9.25
C LYS A 30 -16.47 28.59 -8.84
N PHE A 31 -15.48 27.86 -8.34
CA PHE A 31 -14.15 28.36 -8.01
C PHE A 31 -13.10 27.68 -8.90
N GLY A 32 -11.96 28.33 -9.09
CA GLY A 32 -10.75 27.67 -9.56
C GLY A 32 -10.09 26.84 -8.46
N VAL A 33 -8.90 26.35 -8.73
CA VAL A 33 -8.16 25.44 -7.84
C VAL A 33 -6.83 26.05 -7.34
N LEU A 34 -6.57 27.31 -7.67
CA LEU A 34 -5.41 28.01 -7.15
C LEU A 34 -5.63 28.34 -5.67
N THR A 35 -4.54 28.36 -4.90
CA THR A 35 -4.63 28.60 -3.44
C THR A 35 -5.45 29.82 -3.07
N PRO A 36 -5.27 31.02 -3.67
CA PRO A 36 -6.10 32.17 -3.36
C PRO A 36 -7.60 31.94 -3.62
N GLU A 37 -7.96 31.21 -4.70
CA GLU A 37 -9.35 30.93 -5.04
C GLU A 37 -9.99 29.94 -4.02
N LEU A 38 -9.20 28.98 -3.52
CA LEU A 38 -9.64 28.05 -2.46
C LEU A 38 -9.74 28.76 -1.09
N GLU A 39 -8.89 29.76 -0.82
CA GLU A 39 -8.97 30.62 0.36
C GLU A 39 -10.23 31.51 0.30
N ASP A 40 -10.55 32.10 -0.86
CA ASP A 40 -11.78 32.84 -1.11
C ASP A 40 -13.02 31.93 -0.91
N MET A 41 -12.94 30.67 -1.38
CA MET A 41 -13.99 29.69 -1.13
C MET A 41 -14.15 29.39 0.37
N SER A 42 -13.04 29.21 1.09
CA SER A 42 -13.07 29.03 2.55
C SER A 42 -13.69 30.23 3.27
N LYS A 43 -13.39 31.46 2.83
CA LYS A 43 -13.99 32.67 3.36
C LYS A 43 -15.50 32.71 3.10
N LEU A 44 -15.93 32.42 1.87
CA LEU A 44 -17.36 32.36 1.52
C LEU A 44 -18.14 31.36 2.41
N LEU A 45 -17.53 30.19 2.69
CA LEU A 45 -18.13 29.19 3.57
C LEU A 45 -18.29 29.70 5.00
N ARG A 46 -17.29 30.39 5.55
CA ARG A 46 -17.36 31.03 6.89
C ARG A 46 -18.40 32.13 6.93
N ASP A 47 -18.43 33.03 5.93
CA ASP A 47 -19.38 34.14 5.84
C ASP A 47 -20.83 33.66 5.77
N ASN A 48 -21.05 32.42 5.27
CA ASN A 48 -22.35 31.75 5.24
C ASN A 48 -22.61 30.82 6.45
N GLU A 49 -21.75 30.83 7.47
CA GLU A 49 -21.89 30.02 8.69
C GLU A 49 -22.07 28.52 8.41
N VAL A 50 -21.31 27.99 7.40
CA VAL A 50 -21.31 26.57 7.08
C VAL A 50 -20.54 25.81 8.14
N GLU A 51 -21.09 24.72 8.67
CA GLU A 51 -20.45 23.89 9.68
C GLU A 51 -19.84 22.63 9.08
N GLU A 52 -20.53 21.97 8.16
CA GLU A 52 -20.14 20.72 7.56
C GLU A 52 -19.99 20.85 6.04
N VAL A 53 -18.90 20.27 5.50
CA VAL A 53 -18.63 20.24 4.07
C VAL A 53 -18.37 18.81 3.61
N ALA A 54 -19.08 18.35 2.58
CA ALA A 54 -18.81 17.08 1.92
C ALA A 54 -18.19 17.32 0.54
N MET A 55 -17.18 16.52 0.17
CA MET A 55 -16.55 16.58 -1.14
C MET A 55 -16.35 15.21 -1.75
N GLU A 56 -16.44 15.12 -3.07
CA GLU A 56 -16.19 13.88 -3.79
C GLU A 56 -14.69 13.55 -3.86
N SER A 57 -14.33 12.26 -3.65
CA SER A 57 -12.95 11.77 -3.66
C SER A 57 -12.41 11.51 -5.07
N THR A 58 -12.52 12.49 -5.97
CA THR A 58 -12.04 12.33 -7.36
C THR A 58 -10.52 12.43 -7.43
N SER A 59 -9.87 11.31 -7.74
CA SER A 59 -8.40 11.19 -7.88
C SER A 59 -7.64 11.79 -6.69
N ILE A 60 -6.72 12.74 -6.94
CA ILE A 60 -5.93 13.49 -5.94
C ILE A 60 -6.43 14.93 -5.76
N TYR A 61 -7.39 15.38 -6.55
CA TYR A 61 -7.79 16.79 -6.64
C TYR A 61 -8.47 17.31 -5.38
N TRP A 62 -9.10 16.44 -4.59
CA TRP A 62 -9.69 16.77 -3.30
C TRP A 62 -8.65 17.16 -2.23
N MET A 63 -7.39 16.69 -2.35
CA MET A 63 -6.37 16.87 -1.30
C MET A 63 -6.00 18.34 -1.02
N PRO A 64 -5.77 19.20 -2.03
CA PRO A 64 -5.54 20.63 -1.78
C PRO A 64 -6.74 21.32 -1.15
N VAL A 65 -7.95 21.00 -1.62
CA VAL A 65 -9.21 21.53 -1.08
C VAL A 65 -9.39 21.14 0.39
N TRP A 66 -9.16 19.83 0.69
CA TRP A 66 -9.21 19.31 2.05
C TRP A 66 -8.29 20.08 3.00
N ARG A 67 -7.02 20.25 2.64
CA ARG A 67 -6.00 20.89 3.48
C ARG A 67 -6.35 22.33 3.82
N ILE A 68 -6.99 23.07 2.92
CA ILE A 68 -7.39 24.46 3.16
C ILE A 68 -8.64 24.54 4.02
N LEU A 69 -9.55 23.58 3.91
CA LEU A 69 -10.82 23.61 4.63
C LEU A 69 -10.75 22.94 6.00
N GLU A 70 -9.92 21.90 6.17
CA GLU A 70 -9.84 21.08 7.40
C GLU A 70 -9.65 21.88 8.70
N PRO A 71 -8.88 23.00 8.74
CA PRO A 71 -8.73 23.79 9.97
C PRO A 71 -10.00 24.48 10.46
N ASN A 72 -10.99 24.67 9.58
CA ASN A 72 -12.16 25.51 9.88
C ASN A 72 -13.52 24.77 9.81
N PHE A 73 -13.56 23.58 9.21
CA PHE A 73 -14.83 22.90 8.90
C PHE A 73 -14.79 21.42 9.26
N SER A 74 -15.95 20.85 9.59
CA SER A 74 -16.11 19.40 9.66
C SER A 74 -16.23 18.83 8.26
N LEU A 75 -15.22 18.07 7.82
CA LEU A 75 -15.13 17.58 6.44
C LEU A 75 -15.54 16.11 6.31
N LYS A 76 -16.27 15.79 5.25
CA LYS A 76 -16.57 14.40 4.84
C LYS A 76 -16.11 14.17 3.41
N LEU A 77 -15.16 13.25 3.23
CA LEU A 77 -14.75 12.80 1.90
C LEU A 77 -15.68 11.66 1.45
N VAL A 78 -16.27 11.78 0.26
CA VAL A 78 -17.29 10.86 -0.20
C VAL A 78 -16.82 10.09 -1.43
N ASN A 79 -17.05 8.77 -1.41
CA ASN A 79 -16.74 7.94 -2.57
C ASN A 79 -17.83 8.12 -3.64
N PRO A 80 -17.46 8.50 -4.89
CA PRO A 80 -18.39 8.67 -6.02
C PRO A 80 -19.30 7.49 -6.27
N TYR A 81 -18.82 6.28 -6.00
CA TYR A 81 -19.59 5.05 -6.19
C TYR A 81 -20.87 5.03 -5.33
N PHE A 82 -20.82 5.52 -4.10
CA PHE A 82 -21.98 5.53 -3.21
C PHE A 82 -22.97 6.65 -3.58
N ILE A 83 -22.48 7.83 -3.96
CA ILE A 83 -23.33 8.94 -4.39
C ILE A 83 -24.09 8.57 -5.68
N LYS A 84 -23.45 7.90 -6.62
CA LYS A 84 -24.04 7.48 -7.90
C LYS A 84 -25.11 6.38 -7.77
N GLN A 85 -25.17 5.68 -6.64
CA GLN A 85 -26.21 4.69 -6.36
C GLN A 85 -27.51 5.29 -5.79
N LEU A 86 -27.45 6.52 -5.30
CA LEU A 86 -28.62 7.21 -4.82
C LEU A 86 -29.43 7.74 -6.03
N PRO A 87 -30.75 7.60 -6.09
CA PRO A 87 -31.58 8.05 -7.21
C PRO A 87 -31.58 9.58 -7.34
N GLY A 88 -31.17 10.12 -8.50
CA GLY A 88 -31.15 11.55 -8.78
C GLY A 88 -30.75 11.88 -10.23
N LYS A 89 -31.00 13.13 -10.71
CA LYS A 89 -30.64 13.58 -12.05
C LYS A 89 -29.26 14.21 -12.10
N LYS A 90 -28.47 13.89 -13.13
CA LYS A 90 -27.04 14.26 -13.30
C LYS A 90 -26.84 15.58 -14.05
N SER A 91 -26.05 16.49 -13.46
CA SER A 91 -25.26 17.57 -14.09
C SER A 91 -24.27 18.09 -13.04
N ASP A 92 -23.10 18.63 -13.43
CA ASP A 92 -22.01 19.01 -12.49
C ASP A 92 -22.49 19.99 -11.39
N VAL A 93 -23.36 20.95 -11.71
CA VAL A 93 -23.98 21.86 -10.74
C VAL A 93 -24.92 21.09 -9.79
N LYS A 94 -25.62 20.09 -10.33
CA LYS A 94 -26.50 19.21 -9.55
C LYS A 94 -25.76 18.17 -8.72
N ASP A 95 -24.51 17.85 -9.09
CA ASP A 95 -23.69 16.90 -8.33
C ASP A 95 -23.26 17.56 -7.00
N ALA A 96 -22.84 18.83 -6.98
CA ALA A 96 -22.54 19.57 -5.75
C ALA A 96 -23.79 19.76 -4.86
N GLU A 97 -24.92 20.14 -5.45
CA GLU A 97 -26.21 20.23 -4.78
C GLU A 97 -26.62 18.89 -4.16
N TRP A 98 -26.52 17.81 -4.93
CA TRP A 98 -26.86 16.47 -4.47
C TRP A 98 -25.98 16.01 -3.31
N ILE A 99 -24.68 16.31 -3.35
CA ILE A 99 -23.76 16.04 -2.24
C ILE A 99 -24.20 16.82 -0.99
N ALA A 100 -24.57 18.10 -1.13
CA ALA A 100 -25.05 18.91 0.00
C ALA A 100 -26.34 18.36 0.61
N VAL A 101 -27.34 18.00 -0.21
CA VAL A 101 -28.61 17.40 0.24
C VAL A 101 -28.39 16.05 0.93
N CYS A 102 -27.52 15.21 0.37
CA CYS A 102 -27.16 13.94 1.00
C CYS A 102 -26.43 14.12 2.34
N LEU A 103 -25.61 15.18 2.46
CA LEU A 103 -24.95 15.54 3.71
C LEU A 103 -25.98 16.01 4.75
N LEU A 104 -26.89 16.89 4.37
CA LEU A 104 -27.94 17.43 5.23
C LEU A 104 -28.82 16.30 5.81
N LYS A 105 -29.16 15.31 4.97
CA LYS A 105 -29.98 14.15 5.35
C LYS A 105 -29.19 13.04 6.07
N ASN A 106 -27.91 13.24 6.37
CA ASN A 106 -27.03 12.24 6.98
C ASN A 106 -26.95 10.90 6.20
N LEU A 107 -27.13 10.94 4.87
CA LEU A 107 -27.02 9.77 3.99
C LEU A 107 -25.59 9.47 3.58
N ILE A 108 -24.65 10.41 3.85
CA ILE A 108 -23.24 10.28 3.51
C ILE A 108 -22.48 9.58 4.62
N ARG A 109 -21.88 8.45 4.28
CA ARG A 109 -20.83 7.83 5.07
C ARG A 109 -19.49 8.33 4.55
N GLY A 110 -18.75 9.11 5.36
CA GLY A 110 -17.44 9.61 5.00
C GLY A 110 -16.41 8.51 4.81
N SER A 111 -15.52 8.69 3.84
CA SER A 111 -14.34 7.85 3.67
C SER A 111 -13.29 8.21 4.73
N TYR A 112 -12.50 7.23 5.15
CA TYR A 112 -11.40 7.47 6.07
C TYR A 112 -10.30 8.34 5.44
N VAL A 113 -10.09 9.52 5.99
CA VAL A 113 -8.97 10.41 5.69
C VAL A 113 -8.04 10.41 6.90
N PRO A 114 -6.81 9.91 6.79
CA PRO A 114 -5.88 9.89 7.90
C PRO A 114 -5.33 11.29 8.18
N GLU A 115 -4.85 11.51 9.40
CA GLU A 115 -4.15 12.73 9.81
C GLU A 115 -2.92 13.02 8.94
N GLU A 116 -2.44 14.26 8.94
CA GLU A 116 -1.39 14.71 8.03
C GLU A 116 -0.10 13.89 8.12
N ARG A 117 0.35 13.54 9.33
CA ARG A 117 1.55 12.71 9.54
C ARG A 117 1.41 11.32 8.90
N ILE A 118 0.25 10.72 9.00
CA ILE A 118 -0.05 9.44 8.35
C ILE A 118 -0.14 9.61 6.83
N GLN A 119 -0.66 10.74 6.33
CA GLN A 119 -0.64 11.03 4.90
C GLN A 119 0.80 11.15 4.35
N GLN A 120 1.72 11.79 5.10
CA GLN A 120 3.15 11.88 4.75
C GLN A 120 3.80 10.49 4.71
N LEU A 121 3.59 9.65 5.73
CA LEU A 121 4.06 8.27 5.77
C LEU A 121 3.53 7.46 4.57
N ARG A 122 2.24 7.62 4.25
CA ARG A 122 1.58 6.95 3.12
C ARG A 122 2.18 7.35 1.78
N GLN A 123 2.61 8.60 1.60
CA GLN A 123 3.30 9.04 0.38
C GLN A 123 4.65 8.33 0.23
N TYR A 124 5.44 8.21 1.30
CA TYR A 124 6.70 7.47 1.27
C TYR A 124 6.49 5.97 1.02
N ASP A 125 5.53 5.32 1.68
CA ASP A 125 5.26 3.88 1.48
C ASP A 125 4.86 3.59 0.03
N ARG A 126 3.99 4.42 -0.56
CA ARG A 126 3.58 4.30 -1.95
C ARG A 126 4.73 4.58 -2.92
N ARG A 127 5.58 5.55 -2.61
CA ARG A 127 6.81 5.78 -3.41
C ARG A 127 7.75 4.58 -3.34
N ILE A 128 7.94 3.97 -2.18
CA ILE A 128 8.70 2.71 -2.02
C ILE A 128 8.08 1.58 -2.86
N PHE A 129 6.76 1.48 -2.87
CA PHE A 129 6.05 0.48 -3.68
C PHE A 129 6.34 0.68 -5.18
N ASP A 130 6.26 1.90 -5.69
CA ASP A 130 6.51 2.24 -7.09
C ASP A 130 7.99 1.99 -7.46
N LEU A 131 8.93 2.42 -6.61
CA LEU A 131 10.36 2.18 -6.80
C LEU A 131 10.69 0.68 -6.85
N ASN A 132 10.02 -0.14 -6.04
CA ASN A 132 10.17 -1.59 -6.12
C ASN A 132 9.68 -2.16 -7.47
N GLN A 133 8.54 -1.68 -7.98
CA GLN A 133 8.03 -2.10 -9.29
C GLN A 133 8.97 -1.66 -10.44
N GLU A 134 9.46 -0.42 -10.39
CA GLU A 134 10.44 0.11 -11.34
C GLU A 134 11.71 -0.74 -11.33
N THR A 135 12.24 -1.06 -10.16
CA THR A 135 13.42 -1.91 -9.98
C THR A 135 13.23 -3.28 -10.64
N VAL A 136 12.13 -3.95 -10.37
CA VAL A 136 11.83 -5.28 -10.97
C VAL A 136 11.74 -5.19 -12.50
N ARG A 137 11.09 -4.16 -13.04
CA ARG A 137 11.01 -3.96 -14.49
C ARG A 137 12.38 -3.71 -15.13
N LYS A 138 13.22 -2.90 -14.47
CA LYS A 138 14.58 -2.60 -14.93
C LYS A 138 15.52 -3.80 -14.84
N GLN A 139 15.41 -4.59 -13.79
CA GLN A 139 16.13 -5.85 -13.65
C GLN A 139 15.77 -6.84 -14.77
N ALA A 140 14.50 -6.96 -15.12
CA ALA A 140 14.07 -7.81 -16.25
C ALA A 140 14.63 -7.30 -17.59
N LYS A 141 14.65 -5.98 -17.81
CA LYS A 141 15.27 -5.38 -19.01
C LYS A 141 16.78 -5.59 -19.05
N LEU A 142 17.45 -5.47 -17.92
CA LEU A 142 18.89 -5.71 -17.79
C LEU A 142 19.23 -7.16 -18.13
N ASP A 143 18.50 -8.11 -17.58
CA ASP A 143 18.71 -9.52 -17.89
C ASP A 143 18.43 -9.82 -19.37
N ALA A 144 17.37 -9.25 -19.95
CA ALA A 144 17.10 -9.38 -21.39
C ALA A 144 18.20 -8.78 -22.26
N ALA A 145 18.83 -7.66 -21.87
CA ALA A 145 19.96 -7.08 -22.57
C ALA A 145 21.17 -8.03 -22.55
N LEU A 146 21.52 -8.60 -21.39
CA LEU A 146 22.59 -9.59 -21.28
C LEU A 146 22.30 -10.86 -22.06
N GLN A 147 21.05 -11.35 -22.02
CA GLN A 147 20.66 -12.54 -22.80
C GLN A 147 20.73 -12.31 -24.31
N ARG A 148 20.46 -11.08 -24.79
CA ARG A 148 20.67 -10.71 -26.20
C ARG A 148 22.14 -10.82 -26.61
N CYS A 149 23.07 -10.54 -25.70
CA CYS A 149 24.50 -10.72 -25.89
C CYS A 149 24.97 -12.18 -25.67
N ASN A 150 24.04 -13.12 -25.51
CA ASN A 150 24.25 -14.52 -25.16
C ASN A 150 24.92 -14.74 -23.78
N ILE A 151 24.79 -13.80 -22.85
CA ILE A 151 25.19 -13.99 -21.46
C ILE A 151 24.01 -14.58 -20.70
N ARG A 152 24.17 -15.85 -20.24
CA ARG A 152 23.09 -16.68 -19.69
C ARG A 152 23.22 -16.97 -18.19
N ILE A 153 24.00 -16.20 -17.47
CA ILE A 153 24.29 -16.44 -16.04
C ILE A 153 23.02 -16.44 -15.16
N SER A 154 21.96 -15.73 -15.57
CA SER A 154 20.67 -15.74 -14.88
C SER A 154 20.04 -17.14 -14.75
N ASN A 155 20.35 -18.07 -15.64
CA ASN A 155 19.88 -19.45 -15.57
C ASN A 155 20.50 -20.25 -14.41
N TYR A 156 21.63 -19.82 -13.89
CA TYR A 156 22.43 -20.53 -12.91
C TYR A 156 22.42 -19.88 -11.52
N VAL A 157 22.20 -18.58 -11.42
CA VAL A 157 22.07 -17.88 -10.14
C VAL A 157 20.66 -18.05 -9.55
N SER A 158 20.53 -17.83 -8.25
CA SER A 158 19.22 -17.97 -7.57
C SER A 158 18.22 -16.87 -7.94
N SER A 159 18.73 -15.69 -8.29
CA SER A 159 17.94 -14.50 -8.67
C SER A 159 18.82 -13.49 -9.40
N ILE A 160 18.20 -12.70 -10.29
CA ILE A 160 18.84 -11.58 -11.00
C ILE A 160 19.13 -10.36 -10.11
N ASP A 161 18.67 -10.35 -8.85
CA ASP A 161 19.04 -9.38 -7.82
C ASP A 161 20.12 -9.88 -6.86
N SER A 162 20.66 -11.10 -7.09
CA SER A 162 21.67 -11.67 -6.26
C SER A 162 22.98 -10.88 -6.33
N LYS A 163 23.73 -10.84 -5.22
CA LYS A 163 25.04 -10.15 -5.16
C LYS A 163 26.01 -10.62 -6.26
N SER A 164 26.02 -11.92 -6.58
CA SER A 164 26.87 -12.47 -7.63
C SER A 164 26.47 -11.93 -9.01
N TYR A 165 25.19 -11.95 -9.33
CA TYR A 165 24.69 -11.43 -10.61
C TYR A 165 25.00 -9.94 -10.78
N MET A 166 24.72 -9.12 -9.75
CA MET A 166 24.99 -7.69 -9.80
C MET A 166 26.49 -7.36 -9.90
N LYS A 167 27.39 -8.16 -9.31
CA LYS A 167 28.83 -8.02 -9.49
C LYS A 167 29.27 -8.28 -10.94
N VAL A 168 28.69 -9.30 -11.58
CA VAL A 168 28.94 -9.55 -13.01
C VAL A 168 28.47 -8.35 -13.85
N VAL A 169 27.28 -7.82 -13.57
CA VAL A 169 26.76 -6.61 -14.23
C VAL A 169 27.70 -5.41 -14.04
N ASP A 170 28.25 -5.24 -12.83
CA ASP A 170 29.20 -4.17 -12.54
C ASP A 170 30.46 -4.27 -13.41
N LEU A 171 31.10 -5.44 -13.44
CA LEU A 171 32.29 -5.67 -14.24
C LEU A 171 32.03 -5.46 -15.73
N ILE A 172 30.91 -5.97 -16.25
CA ILE A 172 30.54 -5.75 -17.67
C ILE A 172 30.35 -4.25 -17.93
N SER A 173 29.72 -3.52 -17.02
CA SER A 173 29.50 -2.08 -17.13
C SER A 173 30.84 -1.27 -17.09
N GLU A 174 31.87 -1.85 -16.53
CA GLU A 174 33.24 -1.30 -16.44
C GLU A 174 34.13 -1.74 -17.61
N GLY A 175 33.57 -2.52 -18.56
CA GLY A 175 34.28 -2.96 -19.77
C GLY A 175 34.91 -4.34 -19.67
N THR A 176 34.72 -5.08 -18.57
CA THR A 176 35.28 -6.44 -18.45
C THR A 176 34.36 -7.43 -19.16
N THR A 177 34.90 -8.14 -20.14
CA THR A 177 34.18 -9.15 -20.93
C THR A 177 34.79 -10.55 -20.83
N ASP A 178 35.90 -10.71 -20.12
CA ASP A 178 36.58 -12.01 -19.91
C ASP A 178 35.66 -12.93 -19.04
N PRO A 179 35.21 -14.07 -19.59
CA PRO A 179 34.31 -14.98 -18.88
C PRO A 179 34.90 -15.58 -17.60
N GLU A 180 36.25 -15.77 -17.53
CA GLU A 180 36.90 -16.32 -16.34
C GLU A 180 36.94 -15.30 -15.20
N VAL A 181 37.21 -14.03 -15.52
CA VAL A 181 37.13 -12.92 -14.56
C VAL A 181 35.72 -12.74 -14.05
N LEU A 182 34.74 -12.75 -14.94
CA LEU A 182 33.29 -12.65 -14.56
C LEU A 182 32.87 -13.83 -13.69
N ALA A 183 33.32 -15.05 -14.00
CA ALA A 183 32.99 -16.27 -13.23
C ALA A 183 33.53 -16.23 -11.80
N SER A 184 34.67 -15.53 -11.57
CA SER A 184 35.26 -15.36 -10.22
C SER A 184 34.30 -14.68 -9.22
N CYS A 185 33.34 -13.88 -9.70
CA CYS A 185 32.32 -13.19 -8.90
C CYS A 185 31.20 -14.10 -8.43
N ILE A 186 31.10 -15.30 -8.99
CA ILE A 186 30.00 -16.22 -8.70
C ILE A 186 30.27 -16.96 -7.38
N HIS A 187 29.24 -16.99 -6.53
CA HIS A 187 29.33 -17.60 -5.22
C HIS A 187 29.68 -19.11 -5.32
N LYS A 188 30.63 -19.60 -4.51
CA LYS A 188 31.14 -21.00 -4.50
C LYS A 188 30.02 -22.04 -4.49
N ARG A 189 28.92 -21.81 -3.78
CA ARG A 189 27.77 -22.75 -3.77
C ARG A 189 27.14 -22.92 -5.16
N THR A 190 27.10 -21.86 -5.97
CA THR A 190 26.58 -21.94 -7.35
C THR A 190 27.57 -22.68 -8.24
N VAL A 191 28.86 -22.37 -8.12
CA VAL A 191 29.96 -23.06 -8.85
C VAL A 191 29.96 -24.55 -8.52
N ASN A 192 29.88 -24.93 -7.24
CA ASN A 192 29.85 -26.35 -6.81
C ASN A 192 28.61 -27.09 -7.33
N ARG A 193 27.48 -26.41 -7.51
CA ARG A 193 26.26 -27.00 -8.03
C ARG A 193 26.28 -27.21 -9.54
N CYS A 194 26.84 -26.26 -10.30
CA CYS A 194 26.72 -26.21 -11.75
C CYS A 194 28.01 -26.58 -12.48
N GLY A 195 29.15 -26.58 -11.80
CA GLY A 195 30.50 -26.71 -12.38
C GLY A 195 31.04 -25.38 -12.89
N ILE A 196 32.36 -25.17 -12.73
CA ILE A 196 33.00 -23.91 -13.12
C ILE A 196 32.92 -23.68 -14.62
N GLN A 197 33.15 -24.74 -15.43
CA GLN A 197 33.12 -24.64 -16.88
C GLN A 197 31.75 -24.18 -17.39
N CYS A 198 30.66 -24.71 -16.83
CA CYS A 198 29.30 -24.31 -17.18
C CYS A 198 29.05 -22.83 -16.86
N ILE A 199 29.58 -22.33 -15.74
CA ILE A 199 29.50 -20.91 -15.38
C ILE A 199 30.29 -20.04 -16.36
N VAL A 200 31.55 -20.42 -16.67
CA VAL A 200 32.35 -19.70 -17.66
C VAL A 200 31.67 -19.66 -19.02
N ASP A 201 31.13 -20.80 -19.49
CA ASP A 201 30.46 -20.89 -20.78
C ASP A 201 29.18 -20.05 -20.81
N SER A 202 28.47 -19.93 -19.68
CA SER A 202 27.26 -19.09 -19.56
C SER A 202 27.57 -17.60 -19.61
N LEU A 203 28.81 -17.21 -19.44
CA LEU A 203 29.33 -15.82 -19.49
C LEU A 203 30.03 -15.49 -20.80
N ARG A 204 30.21 -16.48 -21.68
CA ARG A 204 30.73 -16.29 -23.02
C ARG A 204 29.67 -15.66 -23.93
N GLY A 205 29.78 -14.36 -24.15
CA GLY A 205 28.89 -13.63 -25.03
C GLY A 205 29.64 -12.66 -25.91
N VAL A 206 28.89 -12.04 -26.84
CA VAL A 206 29.43 -10.97 -27.69
C VAL A 206 28.70 -9.68 -27.27
N ILE A 207 29.43 -8.77 -26.64
CA ILE A 207 28.94 -7.50 -26.12
C ILE A 207 29.52 -6.37 -26.94
N SER A 208 28.67 -5.57 -27.57
CA SER A 208 29.09 -4.33 -28.25
C SER A 208 29.20 -3.17 -27.25
N ASP A 209 29.85 -2.08 -27.66
CA ASP A 209 29.90 -0.85 -26.86
C ASP A 209 28.51 -0.31 -26.55
N VAL A 210 27.57 -0.41 -27.49
CA VAL A 210 26.16 -0.01 -27.30
C VAL A 210 25.48 -0.87 -26.25
N ASP A 211 25.73 -2.19 -26.26
CA ASP A 211 25.17 -3.09 -25.24
C ASP A 211 25.72 -2.78 -23.85
N MET A 212 27.03 -2.49 -23.74
CA MET A 212 27.65 -2.06 -22.47
C MET A 212 27.05 -0.76 -21.96
N ASP A 213 26.82 0.22 -22.83
CA ASP A 213 26.17 1.48 -22.44
C ASP A 213 24.75 1.26 -21.93
N VAL A 214 23.96 0.43 -22.60
CA VAL A 214 22.60 0.09 -22.16
C VAL A 214 22.63 -0.64 -20.80
N VAL A 215 23.53 -1.60 -20.63
CA VAL A 215 23.69 -2.33 -19.35
C VAL A 215 24.09 -1.37 -18.23
N ARG A 216 25.03 -0.45 -18.48
CA ARG A 216 25.46 0.59 -17.53
C ARG A 216 24.31 1.48 -17.11
N GLN A 217 23.52 2.01 -18.07
CA GLN A 217 22.37 2.86 -17.79
C GLN A 217 21.31 2.13 -16.93
N LEU A 218 20.96 0.89 -17.30
CA LEU A 218 19.98 0.11 -16.53
C LEU A 218 20.46 -0.21 -15.12
N ARG A 219 21.75 -0.53 -14.94
CA ARG A 219 22.37 -0.72 -13.63
C ARG A 219 22.27 0.55 -12.77
N ASP A 220 22.61 1.69 -13.33
CA ASP A 220 22.62 2.97 -12.61
C ASP A 220 21.19 3.40 -12.22
N GLU A 221 20.23 3.16 -13.09
CA GLU A 221 18.81 3.38 -12.79
C GLU A 221 18.30 2.46 -11.67
N ILE A 222 18.73 1.19 -11.64
CA ILE A 222 18.39 0.26 -10.56
C ILE A 222 18.99 0.75 -9.23
N ARG A 223 20.25 1.15 -9.23
CA ARG A 223 20.94 1.68 -8.04
C ARG A 223 20.31 2.97 -7.52
N LEU A 224 19.93 3.87 -8.43
CA LEU A 224 19.22 5.09 -8.07
C LEU A 224 17.88 4.80 -7.41
N ALA A 225 17.10 3.88 -7.98
CA ALA A 225 15.81 3.47 -7.41
C ALA A 225 15.97 2.82 -6.02
N GLN A 226 17.01 2.00 -5.84
CA GLN A 226 17.34 1.39 -4.54
C GLN A 226 17.73 2.44 -3.50
N ARG A 227 18.56 3.42 -3.85
CA ARG A 227 18.94 4.51 -2.95
C ARG A 227 17.74 5.35 -2.52
N HIS A 228 16.89 5.78 -3.47
CA HIS A 228 15.67 6.53 -3.14
C HIS A 228 14.73 5.73 -2.25
N ARG A 229 14.63 4.41 -2.45
CA ARG A 229 13.85 3.53 -1.57
C ARG A 229 14.39 3.51 -0.15
N GLU A 230 15.69 3.44 0.04
CA GLU A 230 16.35 3.46 1.35
C GLU A 230 16.16 4.81 2.04
N GLU A 231 16.28 5.91 1.31
CA GLU A 231 16.03 7.26 1.81
C GLU A 231 14.58 7.43 2.28
N CYS A 232 13.60 6.98 1.48
CA CYS A 232 12.18 7.00 1.88
C CYS A 232 11.93 6.16 3.13
N LEU A 233 12.51 4.96 3.20
CA LEU A 233 12.36 4.07 4.35
C LEU A 233 12.96 4.68 5.61
N LYS A 234 14.13 5.30 5.52
CA LYS A 234 14.79 6.00 6.63
C LYS A 234 13.88 7.09 7.20
N LYS A 235 13.35 7.96 6.33
CA LYS A 235 12.43 9.04 6.75
C LYS A 235 11.14 8.50 7.36
N MET A 236 10.57 7.43 6.83
CA MET A 236 9.41 6.79 7.42
C MET A 236 9.68 6.26 8.82
N LEU A 237 10.86 5.64 9.02
CA LEU A 237 11.26 5.11 10.34
C LEU A 237 11.44 6.26 11.35
N GLU A 238 12.11 7.34 10.96
CA GLU A 238 12.29 8.54 11.80
C GLU A 238 10.95 9.10 12.27
N ILE A 239 9.98 9.30 11.37
CA ILE A 239 8.64 9.77 11.72
C ILE A 239 7.91 8.79 12.65
N CYS A 240 7.99 7.47 12.38
CA CYS A 240 7.33 6.47 13.22
C CYS A 240 7.95 6.37 14.62
N GLU A 241 9.26 6.53 14.73
CA GLU A 241 9.97 6.53 16.02
C GLU A 241 9.63 7.78 16.84
N GLU A 242 9.52 8.93 16.18
CA GLU A 242 9.17 10.18 16.83
C GLU A 242 7.70 10.19 17.30
N CYS A 243 6.77 9.80 16.43
CA CYS A 243 5.34 10.01 16.67
C CYS A 243 4.58 8.77 17.15
N TYR A 244 5.05 7.54 16.82
CA TYR A 244 4.28 6.29 16.97
C TYR A 244 5.11 5.13 17.53
N ASN A 245 6.12 5.41 18.34
CA ASN A 245 7.08 4.40 18.79
C ASN A 245 6.41 3.23 19.53
N THR A 246 5.46 3.52 20.42
CA THR A 246 4.73 2.48 21.18
C THR A 246 3.96 1.53 20.25
N GLN A 247 3.24 2.07 19.27
CA GLN A 247 2.51 1.28 18.30
C GLN A 247 3.45 0.48 17.38
N LEU A 248 4.58 1.09 16.99
CA LEU A 248 5.63 0.44 16.23
C LEU A 248 6.19 -0.78 16.97
N GLU A 249 6.50 -0.64 18.27
CA GLU A 249 6.98 -1.73 19.11
C GLU A 249 5.91 -2.81 19.31
N ASN A 250 4.67 -2.41 19.60
CA ASN A 250 3.57 -3.35 19.80
C ASN A 250 3.29 -4.20 18.55
N LEU A 251 3.31 -3.60 17.38
CA LEU A 251 3.13 -4.33 16.12
C LEU A 251 4.25 -5.34 15.84
N GLN A 252 5.49 -5.03 16.23
CA GLN A 252 6.63 -5.93 16.06
C GLN A 252 6.56 -7.19 16.93
N THR A 253 5.69 -7.22 17.93
CA THR A 253 5.46 -8.43 18.74
C THR A 253 4.69 -9.51 17.97
N VAL A 254 4.04 -9.17 16.86
CA VAL A 254 3.34 -10.12 16.00
C VAL A 254 4.35 -10.93 15.17
N PRO A 255 4.35 -12.27 15.24
CA PRO A 255 5.24 -13.09 14.43
C PRO A 255 5.11 -12.75 12.94
N GLY A 256 6.25 -12.45 12.29
CA GLY A 256 6.32 -12.09 10.87
C GLY A 256 6.17 -10.60 10.57
N ILE A 257 5.88 -9.74 11.55
CA ILE A 257 5.90 -8.29 11.40
C ILE A 257 7.25 -7.76 11.91
N CYS A 258 8.10 -7.31 10.99
CA CYS A 258 9.34 -6.61 11.31
C CYS A 258 9.11 -5.09 11.36
N ARG A 259 10.12 -4.34 11.84
CA ARG A 259 10.06 -2.87 11.95
C ARG A 259 9.58 -2.18 10.67
N ARG A 260 10.12 -2.57 9.51
CA ARG A 260 9.72 -2.03 8.20
C ARG A 260 8.25 -2.31 7.87
N SER A 261 7.77 -3.53 8.08
CA SER A 261 6.36 -3.86 7.81
C SER A 261 5.42 -3.22 8.82
N ALA A 262 5.81 -3.05 10.08
CA ALA A 262 5.06 -2.29 11.08
C ALA A 262 4.90 -0.82 10.65
N THR A 263 5.98 -0.19 10.17
CA THR A 263 5.95 1.18 9.63
C THR A 263 4.99 1.30 8.42
N ALA A 264 5.03 0.35 7.48
CA ALA A 264 4.11 0.32 6.34
C ALA A 264 2.64 0.10 6.77
N ILE A 265 2.40 -0.70 7.80
CA ILE A 265 1.06 -0.90 8.38
C ILE A 265 0.56 0.42 8.98
N ILE A 266 1.36 1.12 9.78
CA ILE A 266 1.03 2.43 10.36
C ILE A 266 0.76 3.45 9.24
N ALA A 267 1.57 3.48 8.20
CA ALA A 267 1.41 4.39 7.06
C ALA A 267 0.05 4.22 6.35
N GLU A 268 -0.44 2.99 6.21
CA GLU A 268 -1.70 2.73 5.51
C GLU A 268 -2.93 2.79 6.41
N LEU A 269 -2.82 2.41 7.69
CA LEU A 269 -3.95 2.38 8.63
C LEU A 269 -4.06 3.65 9.49
N GLY A 270 -2.92 4.28 9.81
CA GLY A 270 -2.86 5.15 10.97
C GLY A 270 -2.83 4.34 12.27
N VAL A 271 -2.87 5.05 13.39
CA VAL A 271 -2.87 4.46 14.73
C VAL A 271 -4.23 4.57 15.41
N ASN A 272 -5.09 5.47 14.95
CA ASN A 272 -6.43 5.67 15.48
C ASN A 272 -7.42 4.72 14.80
N MET A 273 -7.97 3.79 15.55
CA MET A 273 -8.92 2.78 15.06
C MET A 273 -10.40 3.23 15.12
N SER A 274 -10.70 4.44 15.56
CA SER A 274 -12.07 4.95 15.67
C SER A 274 -12.85 4.95 14.36
N SER A 275 -12.15 5.02 13.22
CA SER A 275 -12.76 4.95 11.88
C SER A 275 -13.19 3.54 11.48
N PHE A 276 -12.85 2.51 12.26
CA PHE A 276 -13.18 1.12 12.03
C PHE A 276 -13.92 0.58 13.25
N GLU A 277 -15.23 0.45 13.15
CA GLU A 277 -16.13 -0.02 14.24
C GLU A 277 -15.63 -1.31 14.91
N ASP A 278 -15.09 -2.22 14.09
CA ASP A 278 -14.52 -3.49 14.54
C ASP A 278 -13.43 -4.00 13.57
N ALA A 279 -12.76 -5.05 13.98
CA ALA A 279 -11.74 -5.71 13.16
C ALA A 279 -12.30 -6.29 11.84
N ALA A 280 -13.57 -6.67 11.77
CA ALA A 280 -14.18 -7.21 10.56
C ALA A 280 -14.39 -6.09 9.51
N HIS A 281 -14.68 -4.88 9.98
CA HIS A 281 -14.77 -3.68 9.15
C HIS A 281 -13.41 -3.36 8.51
N LEU A 282 -12.34 -3.34 9.32
CA LEU A 282 -10.98 -3.14 8.83
C LEU A 282 -10.56 -4.22 7.81
N VAL A 283 -10.87 -5.49 8.08
CA VAL A 283 -10.59 -6.61 7.16
C VAL A 283 -11.35 -6.43 5.83
N SER A 284 -12.59 -5.95 5.87
CA SER A 284 -13.38 -5.65 4.67
C SER A 284 -12.77 -4.49 3.88
N TRP A 285 -12.38 -3.41 4.56
CA TRP A 285 -11.74 -2.24 3.96
C TRP A 285 -10.41 -2.59 3.29
N CYS A 286 -9.61 -3.45 3.90
CA CYS A 286 -8.35 -3.94 3.32
C CYS A 286 -8.56 -4.86 2.10
N GLY A 287 -9.78 -5.38 1.90
CA GLY A 287 -10.06 -6.33 0.82
C GLY A 287 -9.55 -7.74 1.11
N LEU A 288 -9.52 -8.14 2.39
CA LEU A 288 -9.20 -9.52 2.81
C LEU A 288 -10.43 -10.36 3.15
N LYS A 289 -11.64 -9.80 2.94
CA LYS A 289 -12.91 -10.52 3.08
C LYS A 289 -13.23 -11.26 1.78
N PRO A 290 -13.64 -12.55 1.81
CA PRO A 290 -14.15 -13.23 0.62
C PRO A 290 -15.51 -12.64 0.23
N ARG A 291 -15.79 -12.55 -1.07
CA ARG A 291 -17.06 -11.97 -1.58
C ARG A 291 -18.25 -12.83 -1.26
N ASN A 292 -18.20 -14.10 -1.17
CA ASN A 292 -19.35 -14.99 -0.95
C ASN A 292 -20.57 -14.64 -1.81
N GLU A 293 -20.33 -14.34 -3.09
CA GLU A 293 -21.43 -14.08 -4.04
C GLU A 293 -22.13 -15.40 -4.33
N GLU A 294 -23.33 -15.53 -3.78
CA GLU A 294 -24.21 -16.67 -4.00
C GLU A 294 -25.50 -16.21 -4.68
N SER A 295 -25.98 -16.97 -5.65
CA SER A 295 -27.26 -16.73 -6.31
C SER A 295 -27.91 -18.08 -6.62
N ALA A 296 -29.13 -18.26 -6.15
CA ALA A 296 -29.89 -19.49 -6.29
C ALA A 296 -29.11 -20.76 -5.83
N GLY A 297 -28.43 -20.69 -4.67
CA GLY A 297 -27.64 -21.78 -4.11
C GLY A 297 -26.31 -22.06 -4.82
N LYS A 298 -25.96 -21.28 -5.85
CA LYS A 298 -24.67 -21.41 -6.58
C LYS A 298 -23.72 -20.27 -6.21
N ILE A 299 -22.52 -20.66 -5.74
CA ILE A 299 -21.45 -19.68 -5.42
C ILE A 299 -20.84 -19.17 -6.72
N LYS A 300 -21.08 -17.89 -7.06
CA LYS A 300 -20.55 -17.23 -8.25
C LYS A 300 -19.07 -16.84 -8.10
N SER A 301 -18.65 -16.38 -6.92
CA SER A 301 -17.27 -15.99 -6.68
C SER A 301 -16.86 -16.17 -5.22
N ARG A 302 -15.64 -16.73 -5.03
CA ARG A 302 -14.93 -16.79 -3.73
C ARG A 302 -13.69 -15.90 -3.70
N LYS A 303 -13.55 -14.99 -4.68
CA LYS A 303 -12.43 -14.05 -4.72
C LYS A 303 -12.55 -13.06 -3.56
N ILE A 304 -11.41 -12.56 -3.10
CA ILE A 304 -11.40 -11.46 -2.11
C ILE A 304 -11.95 -10.17 -2.73
N THR A 305 -12.49 -9.30 -1.88
CA THR A 305 -13.00 -7.98 -2.30
C THR A 305 -11.87 -7.06 -2.78
N HIS A 306 -12.23 -5.99 -3.50
CA HIS A 306 -11.32 -4.89 -3.71
C HIS A 306 -11.05 -4.17 -2.38
N GLY A 307 -9.88 -3.57 -2.23
CA GLY A 307 -9.48 -2.87 -1.02
C GLY A 307 -8.06 -2.32 -1.14
N ASN A 308 -7.46 -1.92 -0.03
CA ASN A 308 -6.13 -1.35 0.00
C ASN A 308 -5.05 -2.35 -0.46
N LYS A 309 -4.55 -2.16 -1.68
CA LYS A 309 -3.57 -3.06 -2.30
C LYS A 309 -2.19 -3.01 -1.61
N TYR A 310 -1.82 -1.88 -1.03
CA TYR A 310 -0.53 -1.67 -0.37
C TYR A 310 -0.47 -2.44 0.95
N LEU A 311 -1.45 -2.19 1.82
CA LEU A 311 -1.58 -2.92 3.09
C LEU A 311 -1.73 -4.43 2.87
N ARG A 312 -2.57 -4.85 1.91
CA ARG A 312 -2.75 -6.27 1.60
C ARG A 312 -1.46 -6.95 1.17
N LYS A 313 -0.64 -6.30 0.33
CA LYS A 313 0.67 -6.81 -0.07
C LYS A 313 1.56 -7.01 1.15
N THR A 314 1.72 -5.99 1.98
CA THR A 314 2.53 -6.03 3.21
C THR A 314 2.09 -7.16 4.14
N LEU A 315 0.78 -7.29 4.39
CA LEU A 315 0.25 -8.35 5.26
C LEU A 315 0.44 -9.75 4.69
N VAL A 316 0.36 -9.94 3.37
CA VAL A 316 0.64 -11.23 2.74
C VAL A 316 2.13 -11.58 2.86
N GLU A 317 3.03 -10.64 2.69
CA GLU A 317 4.47 -10.83 2.92
C GLU A 317 4.74 -11.20 4.40
N CYS A 318 4.13 -10.50 5.35
CA CYS A 318 4.18 -10.83 6.77
C CYS A 318 3.63 -12.24 7.06
N ALA A 319 2.54 -12.63 6.41
CA ALA A 319 1.95 -13.96 6.55
C ALA A 319 2.89 -15.08 6.03
N TRP A 320 3.66 -14.81 4.98
CA TRP A 320 4.71 -15.71 4.52
C TRP A 320 5.82 -15.88 5.56
N ALA A 321 6.28 -14.80 6.19
CA ALA A 321 7.27 -14.84 7.26
C ALA A 321 6.72 -15.57 8.49
N ALA A 322 5.55 -15.18 8.97
CA ALA A 322 4.89 -15.78 10.13
C ALA A 322 4.66 -17.29 9.98
N SER A 323 4.32 -17.75 8.77
CA SER A 323 4.12 -19.18 8.52
C SER A 323 5.38 -20.04 8.62
N ARG A 324 6.56 -19.41 8.68
CA ARG A 324 7.86 -20.06 8.84
C ARG A 324 8.46 -19.84 10.23
N THR A 325 7.84 -18.97 11.03
CA THR A 325 8.24 -18.74 12.42
C THR A 325 7.85 -19.96 13.27
N ARG A 326 8.83 -20.56 13.96
CA ARG A 326 8.58 -21.74 14.79
C ARG A 326 7.67 -21.40 15.98
N ASP A 327 6.92 -22.37 16.42
CA ASP A 327 6.14 -22.35 17.67
C ASP A 327 5.16 -21.18 17.83
N CYS A 328 4.59 -20.67 16.74
CA CYS A 328 3.57 -19.63 16.77
C CYS A 328 2.24 -20.12 16.16
N PHE A 329 1.14 -19.44 16.51
CA PHE A 329 -0.19 -19.75 15.99
C PHE A 329 -0.22 -19.80 14.46
N PHE A 330 0.43 -18.85 13.77
CA PHE A 330 0.37 -18.75 12.32
C PHE A 330 1.06 -19.89 11.60
N SER A 331 2.20 -20.38 12.11
CA SER A 331 2.89 -21.54 11.52
C SER A 331 2.08 -22.84 11.71
N ARG A 332 1.48 -23.04 12.87
CA ARG A 332 0.60 -24.18 13.15
C ARG A 332 -0.66 -24.15 12.30
N PHE A 333 -1.30 -22.98 12.24
CA PHE A 333 -2.45 -22.79 11.35
C PHE A 333 -2.09 -23.08 9.90
N CYS A 334 -0.93 -22.60 9.43
CA CYS A 334 -0.43 -22.89 8.10
C CYS A 334 -0.28 -24.40 7.87
N TYR A 335 0.43 -25.09 8.75
CA TYR A 335 0.64 -26.53 8.67
C TYR A 335 -0.68 -27.32 8.62
N THR A 336 -1.59 -27.03 9.55
CA THR A 336 -2.91 -27.68 9.61
C THR A 336 -3.70 -27.49 8.32
N GLN A 337 -3.72 -26.25 7.76
CA GLN A 337 -4.50 -25.98 6.57
C GLN A 337 -3.86 -26.52 5.29
N THR A 338 -2.52 -26.48 5.18
CA THR A 338 -1.83 -26.88 3.94
C THR A 338 -1.48 -28.37 3.92
N VAL A 339 -1.00 -28.92 5.02
CA VAL A 339 -0.54 -30.31 5.09
C VAL A 339 -1.70 -31.23 5.45
N ILE A 340 -2.39 -30.98 6.56
CA ILE A 340 -3.46 -31.89 7.03
C ILE A 340 -4.71 -31.74 6.15
N ARG A 341 -5.18 -30.49 5.92
CA ARG A 341 -6.41 -30.21 5.13
C ARG A 341 -6.17 -30.03 3.64
N ARG A 342 -4.94 -30.15 3.16
CA ARG A 342 -4.50 -30.05 1.76
C ARG A 342 -5.05 -28.84 0.99
N LYS A 343 -5.22 -27.71 1.66
CA LYS A 343 -5.67 -26.47 1.04
C LYS A 343 -4.54 -25.79 0.27
N ASN A 344 -4.90 -25.03 -0.77
CA ASN A 344 -3.94 -24.24 -1.55
C ASN A 344 -3.16 -23.25 -0.65
N ALA A 345 -1.82 -23.32 -0.72
CA ALA A 345 -0.92 -22.54 0.13
C ALA A 345 -1.16 -21.02 0.03
N MET A 346 -1.41 -20.47 -1.17
CA MET A 346 -1.69 -19.04 -1.34
C MET A 346 -3.00 -18.63 -0.65
N LYS A 347 -4.05 -19.42 -0.74
CA LYS A 347 -5.31 -19.15 -0.02
C LYS A 347 -5.09 -19.15 1.50
N VAL A 348 -4.24 -20.05 1.99
CA VAL A 348 -3.90 -20.11 3.42
C VAL A 348 -3.10 -18.88 3.86
N LYS A 349 -2.15 -18.37 3.03
CA LYS A 349 -1.42 -17.14 3.33
C LYS A 349 -2.36 -15.92 3.43
N VAL A 350 -3.32 -15.81 2.52
CA VAL A 350 -4.36 -14.75 2.60
C VAL A 350 -5.21 -14.89 3.86
N ALA A 351 -5.55 -16.12 4.28
CA ALA A 351 -6.28 -16.35 5.53
C ALA A 351 -5.44 -15.97 6.78
N ILE A 352 -4.13 -16.23 6.76
CA ILE A 352 -3.20 -15.78 7.81
C ILE A 352 -3.15 -14.24 7.82
N ALA A 353 -2.95 -13.59 6.67
CA ALA A 353 -2.93 -12.13 6.54
C ALA A 353 -4.21 -11.50 7.14
N ARG A 354 -5.38 -12.10 6.89
CA ARG A 354 -6.64 -11.68 7.50
C ARG A 354 -6.60 -11.76 9.02
N LYS A 355 -6.13 -12.88 9.59
CA LYS A 355 -6.01 -13.06 11.04
C LYS A 355 -4.99 -12.10 11.66
N MET A 356 -3.87 -11.85 10.95
CA MET A 356 -2.89 -10.85 11.36
C MET A 356 -3.51 -9.45 11.42
N LEU A 357 -4.29 -9.07 10.40
CA LEU A 357 -4.97 -7.77 10.39
C LEU A 357 -5.99 -7.63 11.52
N THR A 358 -6.69 -8.71 11.87
CA THR A 358 -7.55 -8.74 13.08
C THR A 358 -6.73 -8.47 14.35
N ALA A 359 -5.57 -9.12 14.50
CA ALA A 359 -4.69 -8.88 15.65
C ALA A 359 -4.14 -7.44 15.65
N VAL A 360 -3.75 -6.91 14.49
CA VAL A 360 -3.29 -5.51 14.32
C VAL A 360 -4.37 -4.52 14.79
N TRP A 361 -5.64 -4.77 14.47
CA TRP A 361 -6.73 -3.91 14.93
C TRP A 361 -6.78 -3.85 16.47
N PHE A 362 -6.77 -4.99 17.16
CA PHE A 362 -6.77 -5.02 18.63
C PHE A 362 -5.52 -4.39 19.23
N ILE A 363 -4.34 -4.63 18.64
CA ILE A 363 -3.09 -4.05 19.10
C ILE A 363 -3.12 -2.52 19.04
N LEU A 364 -3.64 -1.95 17.96
CA LEU A 364 -3.72 -0.49 17.78
C LEU A 364 -4.89 0.12 18.57
N HIS A 365 -6.03 -0.57 18.66
CA HIS A 365 -7.22 -0.10 19.37
C HIS A 365 -6.98 -0.07 20.89
N ASP A 366 -6.48 -1.19 21.44
CA ASP A 366 -6.30 -1.35 22.90
C ASP A 366 -4.90 -0.94 23.39
N ASN A 367 -4.00 -0.58 22.44
CA ASN A 367 -2.58 -0.25 22.67
C ASN A 367 -1.83 -1.35 23.47
N VAL A 368 -2.00 -2.60 23.06
CA VAL A 368 -1.45 -3.79 23.71
C VAL A 368 -0.44 -4.53 22.82
N LYS A 369 0.40 -5.35 23.42
CA LYS A 369 1.28 -6.28 22.70
C LYS A 369 0.51 -7.51 22.23
N TYR A 370 0.98 -8.12 21.13
CA TYR A 370 0.44 -9.39 20.66
C TYR A 370 0.71 -10.50 21.69
N ARG A 371 -0.31 -11.30 21.97
CA ARG A 371 -0.20 -12.49 22.81
C ARG A 371 -0.53 -13.72 21.96
N ASP A 372 0.43 -14.65 21.88
CA ASP A 372 0.25 -15.92 21.18
C ASP A 372 -0.11 -17.02 22.18
N PHE A 373 -1.39 -17.25 22.37
CA PHE A 373 -1.88 -18.29 23.30
C PHE A 373 -1.36 -19.70 22.95
N CYS A 374 -1.07 -19.98 21.68
CA CYS A 374 -0.50 -21.28 21.30
C CYS A 374 0.94 -21.43 21.80
N HIS A 375 1.71 -20.35 21.81
CA HIS A 375 3.07 -20.34 22.36
C HIS A 375 3.04 -20.45 23.88
N ASP A 376 2.13 -19.72 24.53
CA ASP A 376 1.96 -19.74 25.99
C ASP A 376 1.61 -21.12 26.52
N VAL A 377 0.71 -21.85 25.84
CA VAL A 377 0.35 -23.24 26.19
C VAL A 377 1.55 -24.18 26.12
N ILE A 378 2.42 -24.05 25.10
CA ILE A 378 3.58 -24.92 24.93
C ILE A 378 4.67 -24.62 25.94
N THR A 379 4.87 -23.34 26.27
CA THR A 379 5.93 -22.89 27.18
C THR A 379 5.51 -22.93 28.67
N GLY A 380 4.28 -23.37 28.94
CA GLY A 380 3.74 -23.42 30.32
C GLY A 380 3.47 -22.03 30.92
N LYS A 381 3.42 -20.98 30.08
CA LYS A 381 3.18 -19.60 30.54
C LYS A 381 1.68 -19.25 30.64
N CYS A 382 0.78 -20.18 30.33
CA CYS A 382 -0.63 -20.01 30.66
C CYS A 382 -0.81 -20.20 32.18
N VAL A 383 -0.71 -19.12 32.91
CA VAL A 383 -1.21 -19.04 34.25
C VAL A 383 -2.51 -18.27 34.24
N GLY A 384 -3.50 -18.82 34.94
CA GLY A 384 -4.88 -18.48 35.12
C GLY A 384 -5.31 -17.01 35.03
#